data_d9a6399024b05486e88b1ce5c010e99c
#
_entry.id   d9a6399024b05486e88b1ce5c010e99c
#
_cell.length_a   1.000
_cell.length_b   1.000
_cell.length_c   1.000
_cell.angle_alpha   90.00
_cell.angle_beta   90.00
_cell.angle_gamma   90.00
#
_symmetry.space_group_name_H-M   'P 1'
#
loop_
_entity.id
_entity.type
_entity.pdbx_description
1 polymer ?
#
loop_
_entity_poly.entity_id
_entity_poly.type
_entity_poly.pdbx_seq_one_letter_code
_entity_poly.pdbx_strand_id
1 'polypeptide(L)'
;MNPKNTKRLFLLPAFCILWIMPAIARDFHFDSAISRPVLENYLARSISFTELLHDDLNQPRDPRGVDPRDNLRLILDTKTKFVGRSLMLWGHESNLAPFLKTAKPFAEALHKADPDIILQAAEFEIVTTNVESIFIPERVLVEFGQPLTNRTFCYEDMLYANGHFVNHWGSNASVPDMSRLETRMWFYFLAASYIDAGIEAIHFGQVGLMDNNDPHHAGWLDMLGRVRAYAHQHARRHLVVCDAHTPTGGYVENGRLLFDFHSFPLRITAVINRPYQGILQTGYADSIFKRSKGGITPSGWSCEHLPYIVEFDNFGSHNPGKPSASPFIWGWDEITWFALTPEAERNAWLRYAWNWVKDTDPNGHLEMPGSRVLRTGNREGPQWYWANTRSAACPNGFNTEETIKEIWAAEHLPDGKASVVN
;
A
#
# COMPACT_ATOMS: atom_id res chain seq x y z
N MET A 1 88.17 13.93 -11.74
CA MET A 1 87.49 13.20 -10.68
C MET A 1 86.25 14.00 -10.31
N ASN A 2 85.09 13.46 -10.66
CA ASN A 2 83.78 14.11 -10.55
C ASN A 2 82.91 13.34 -9.60
N PRO A 3 82.41 13.86 -8.50
CA PRO A 3 81.52 13.08 -7.61
C PRO A 3 80.10 13.13 -8.10
N LYS A 4 79.47 11.96 -8.19
CA LYS A 4 78.09 11.73 -8.58
C LYS A 4 77.10 12.19 -7.48
N ASN A 5 76.26 13.16 -7.84
CA ASN A 5 75.07 13.55 -7.02
C ASN A 5 73.95 12.54 -7.14
N THR A 6 73.67 11.79 -6.08
CA THR A 6 72.56 10.88 -5.96
C THR A 6 71.42 11.64 -5.29
N LYS A 7 70.41 12.07 -6.05
CA LYS A 7 69.13 12.60 -5.50
C LYS A 7 68.27 11.44 -4.96
N ARG A 8 68.08 11.37 -3.65
CA ARG A 8 67.10 10.52 -3.00
C ARG A 8 65.71 11.12 -3.16
N LEU A 9 64.85 10.42 -3.89
CA LEU A 9 63.43 10.73 -4.03
C LEU A 9 62.71 10.23 -2.77
N PHE A 10 62.21 11.12 -1.93
CA PHE A 10 61.31 10.77 -0.83
C PHE A 10 59.90 10.63 -1.38
N LEU A 11 59.39 9.39 -1.49
CA LEU A 11 57.98 9.11 -1.68
C LEU A 11 57.25 9.26 -0.34
N LEU A 12 56.47 10.32 -0.21
CA LEU A 12 55.48 10.45 0.87
C LEU A 12 54.29 9.53 0.56
N PRO A 13 53.85 8.66 1.48
CA PRO A 13 52.62 7.91 1.27
C PRO A 13 51.41 8.86 1.39
N ALA A 14 50.65 8.97 0.31
CA ALA A 14 49.35 9.62 0.34
C ALA A 14 48.38 8.80 1.19
N PHE A 15 48.15 9.23 2.41
CA PHE A 15 47.08 8.70 3.22
C PHE A 15 45.73 9.19 2.66
N CYS A 16 45.06 8.37 1.87
CA CYS A 16 43.65 8.57 1.55
C CYS A 16 42.80 8.34 2.82
N ILE A 17 42.47 9.44 3.49
CA ILE A 17 41.44 9.41 4.54
C ILE A 17 40.09 9.17 3.83
N LEU A 18 39.63 7.94 3.80
CA LEU A 18 38.22 7.65 3.48
C LEU A 18 37.36 8.30 4.56
N TRP A 19 36.73 9.40 4.23
CA TRP A 19 35.61 9.91 5.03
C TRP A 19 34.45 8.95 4.87
N ILE A 20 34.28 8.05 5.84
CA ILE A 20 33.04 7.28 6.00
C ILE A 20 32.02 8.30 6.51
N MET A 21 31.26 8.90 5.59
CA MET A 21 30.06 9.63 6.01
C MET A 21 29.13 8.63 6.71
N PRO A 22 28.70 8.90 7.95
CA PRO A 22 27.72 8.05 8.59
C PRO A 22 26.46 8.06 7.71
N ALA A 23 25.94 6.87 7.39
CA ALA A 23 24.63 6.76 6.73
C ALA A 23 23.63 7.53 7.61
N ILE A 24 23.04 8.59 7.07
CA ILE A 24 22.00 9.35 7.78
C ILE A 24 20.87 8.36 8.01
N ALA A 25 20.59 8.04 9.26
CA ALA A 25 19.46 7.19 9.61
C ALA A 25 18.18 7.87 9.10
N ARG A 26 17.28 7.09 8.46
CA ARG A 26 15.99 7.62 8.02
C ARG A 26 15.18 8.07 9.23
N ASP A 27 14.58 9.24 9.12
CA ASP A 27 13.66 9.76 10.13
C ASP A 27 12.25 9.25 9.84
N PHE A 28 11.61 8.67 10.86
CA PHE A 28 10.22 8.19 10.83
C PHE A 28 9.34 8.92 11.84
N HIS A 29 9.85 9.96 12.49
CA HIS A 29 9.10 10.67 13.51
C HIS A 29 8.10 11.65 12.89
N PHE A 30 6.83 11.56 13.35
CA PHE A 30 5.80 12.56 13.10
C PHE A 30 4.80 12.58 14.24
N ASP A 31 4.10 13.71 14.39
CA ASP A 31 2.96 13.89 15.29
C ASP A 31 2.06 14.98 14.72
N SER A 32 0.76 14.73 14.66
CA SER A 32 -0.30 15.64 14.17
C SER A 32 -0.16 16.08 12.70
N ALA A 33 1.04 15.99 12.12
CA ALA A 33 1.34 16.25 10.72
C ALA A 33 2.57 15.45 10.30
N ILE A 34 2.66 15.09 9.02
CA ILE A 34 3.81 14.38 8.46
C ILE A 34 4.51 15.26 7.42
N SER A 35 5.83 15.43 7.54
CA SER A 35 6.61 16.14 6.55
C SER A 35 6.85 15.28 5.29
N ARG A 36 7.13 15.93 4.15
CA ARG A 36 7.43 15.21 2.90
C ARG A 36 8.57 14.19 3.06
N PRO A 37 9.76 14.53 3.62
CA PRO A 37 10.84 13.55 3.76
C PRO A 37 10.48 12.36 4.64
N VAL A 38 9.71 12.57 5.71
CA VAL A 38 9.25 11.49 6.59
C VAL A 38 8.26 10.59 5.86
N LEU A 39 7.29 11.16 5.14
CA LEU A 39 6.35 10.39 4.32
C LEU A 39 7.10 9.55 3.28
N GLU A 40 8.01 10.13 2.50
CA GLU A 40 8.83 9.41 1.51
C GLU A 40 9.67 8.29 2.14
N ASN A 41 10.17 8.47 3.36
CA ASN A 41 10.85 7.41 4.10
C ASN A 41 9.94 6.23 4.40
N TYR A 42 8.67 6.46 4.77
CA TYR A 42 7.65 5.42 4.94
C TYR A 42 7.35 4.70 3.64
N LEU A 43 7.05 5.45 2.56
CA LEU A 43 6.72 4.87 1.26
C LEU A 43 7.88 4.05 0.68
N ALA A 44 9.12 4.46 0.91
CA ALA A 44 10.32 3.71 0.52
C ALA A 44 10.55 2.43 1.35
N ARG A 45 9.79 2.17 2.40
CA ARG A 45 9.84 0.98 3.26
C ARG A 45 8.45 0.35 3.38
N SER A 46 7.67 0.44 2.29
CA SER A 46 6.32 -0.09 2.23
C SER A 46 6.28 -1.54 1.71
N ILE A 47 5.41 -2.32 2.32
CA ILE A 47 5.09 -3.70 1.93
C ILE A 47 3.57 -3.88 1.94
N SER A 48 3.00 -4.40 0.85
CA SER A 48 1.58 -4.78 0.80
C SER A 48 1.39 -6.13 1.49
N PHE A 49 0.75 -6.12 2.64
CA PHE A 49 0.52 -7.33 3.43
C PHE A 49 -0.98 -7.54 3.67
N THR A 50 -1.68 -7.92 2.60
CA THR A 50 -3.15 -8.03 2.57
C THR A 50 -3.66 -8.97 3.66
N GLU A 51 -4.64 -8.50 4.44
CA GLU A 51 -5.32 -9.25 5.51
C GLU A 51 -4.41 -9.73 6.65
N LEU A 52 -3.25 -9.11 6.86
CA LEU A 52 -2.33 -9.45 7.94
C LEU A 52 -3.02 -9.47 9.31
N LEU A 53 -3.83 -8.45 9.58
CA LEU A 53 -4.46 -8.24 10.89
C LEU A 53 -5.72 -9.08 11.10
N HIS A 54 -6.16 -9.87 10.09
CA HIS A 54 -7.19 -10.88 10.26
C HIS A 54 -6.68 -12.09 11.05
N ASP A 55 -5.36 -12.27 11.12
CA ASP A 55 -4.73 -13.42 11.72
C ASP A 55 -4.67 -13.30 13.25
N ASP A 56 -4.90 -14.40 13.94
CA ASP A 56 -4.74 -14.49 15.40
C ASP A 56 -3.32 -14.99 15.74
N LEU A 57 -2.51 -14.13 16.37
CA LEU A 57 -1.14 -14.46 16.81
C LEU A 57 -1.08 -15.65 17.78
N ASN A 58 -2.19 -16.02 18.42
CA ASN A 58 -2.25 -17.17 19.32
C ASN A 58 -2.51 -18.49 18.59
N GLN A 59 -2.86 -18.45 17.30
CA GLN A 59 -3.04 -19.64 16.49
C GLN A 59 -1.70 -20.06 15.87
N PRO A 60 -1.39 -21.38 15.86
CA PRO A 60 -0.14 -21.87 15.28
C PRO A 60 -0.08 -21.79 13.76
N ARG A 61 -1.21 -21.63 13.12
CA ARG A 61 -1.35 -21.51 11.66
C ARG A 61 -2.70 -20.88 11.32
N ASP A 62 -2.70 -19.93 10.39
CA ASP A 62 -3.93 -19.36 9.85
C ASP A 62 -4.61 -20.36 8.86
N PRO A 63 -5.86 -20.10 8.45
CA PRO A 63 -6.56 -20.93 7.46
C PRO A 63 -5.85 -21.02 6.10
N ARG A 64 -5.00 -20.06 5.77
CA ARG A 64 -4.22 -19.98 4.51
C ARG A 64 -2.89 -20.74 4.60
N GLY A 65 -2.55 -21.26 5.78
CA GLY A 65 -1.44 -22.19 5.99
C GLY A 65 -0.12 -21.57 6.44
N VAL A 66 -0.10 -20.30 6.88
CA VAL A 66 1.08 -19.61 7.44
C VAL A 66 0.94 -19.44 8.95
N ASP A 67 2.05 -19.45 9.68
CA ASP A 67 2.09 -19.02 11.07
C ASP A 67 2.07 -17.48 11.12
N PRO A 68 1.07 -16.85 11.75
CA PRO A 68 1.00 -15.38 11.81
C PRO A 68 2.25 -14.71 12.40
N ARG A 69 2.94 -15.42 13.29
CA ARG A 69 4.20 -14.94 13.89
C ARG A 69 5.35 -14.89 12.89
N ASP A 70 5.32 -15.70 11.82
CA ASP A 70 6.31 -15.63 10.76
C ASP A 70 6.10 -14.39 9.88
N ASN A 71 4.86 -13.95 9.69
CA ASN A 71 4.54 -12.70 9.03
C ASN A 71 5.04 -11.49 9.85
N LEU A 72 4.81 -11.51 11.17
CA LEU A 72 5.35 -10.50 12.09
C LEU A 72 6.89 -10.46 12.03
N ARG A 73 7.55 -11.63 12.08
CA ARG A 73 9.01 -11.76 11.95
C ARG A 73 9.49 -11.13 10.64
N LEU A 74 8.86 -11.46 9.49
CA LEU A 74 9.24 -10.92 8.19
C LEU A 74 9.21 -9.38 8.19
N ILE A 75 8.13 -8.78 8.71
CA ILE A 75 7.98 -7.33 8.78
C ILE A 75 9.13 -6.69 9.57
N LEU A 76 9.49 -7.27 10.71
CA LEU A 76 10.58 -6.77 11.55
C LEU A 76 11.96 -6.99 10.92
N ASP A 77 12.22 -8.17 10.37
CA ASP A 77 13.49 -8.55 9.77
C ASP A 77 13.79 -7.75 8.49
N THR A 78 12.78 -7.43 7.69
CA THR A 78 12.92 -6.57 6.52
C THR A 78 13.05 -5.08 6.90
N LYS A 79 12.79 -4.71 8.16
CA LYS A 79 12.72 -3.31 8.62
C LYS A 79 11.65 -2.52 7.88
N THR A 80 10.55 -3.15 7.57
CA THR A 80 9.36 -2.52 7.01
C THR A 80 8.86 -1.42 7.94
N LYS A 81 8.41 -0.30 7.38
CA LYS A 81 7.87 0.84 8.15
C LYS A 81 6.44 1.19 7.77
N PHE A 82 5.99 0.78 6.59
CA PHE A 82 4.61 0.95 6.13
C PHE A 82 4.06 -0.39 5.67
N VAL A 83 3.00 -0.87 6.33
CA VAL A 83 2.34 -2.14 6.02
C VAL A 83 1.00 -1.85 5.37
N GLY A 84 0.97 -1.95 4.04
CA GLY A 84 -0.19 -1.65 3.23
C GLY A 84 -1.27 -2.72 3.30
N ARG A 85 -2.54 -2.30 3.27
CA ARG A 85 -3.74 -3.17 3.17
C ARG A 85 -3.84 -4.25 4.25
N SER A 86 -3.26 -3.99 5.43
CA SER A 86 -3.17 -4.96 6.51
C SER A 86 -4.52 -5.37 7.12
N LEU A 87 -5.54 -4.53 6.96
CA LEU A 87 -6.93 -4.76 7.38
C LEU A 87 -7.88 -4.30 6.28
N MET A 88 -8.84 -5.13 5.89
CA MET A 88 -9.80 -4.78 4.82
C MET A 88 -11.08 -5.61 4.89
N LEU A 89 -12.16 -5.06 4.29
CA LEU A 89 -13.46 -5.72 4.14
C LEU A 89 -13.88 -5.65 2.67
N TRP A 90 -13.57 -6.58 1.85
CA TRP A 90 -14.10 -6.61 0.48
C TRP A 90 -15.49 -7.26 0.46
N GLY A 91 -16.54 -6.46 0.72
CA GLY A 91 -17.94 -6.93 0.76
C GLY A 91 -18.25 -7.94 1.89
N HIS A 92 -17.42 -7.98 2.93
CA HIS A 92 -17.58 -8.85 4.10
C HIS A 92 -17.84 -8.04 5.37
N GLU A 93 -18.75 -7.06 5.29
CA GLU A 93 -18.99 -6.06 6.35
C GLU A 93 -19.41 -6.71 7.68
N SER A 94 -20.13 -7.83 7.64
CA SER A 94 -20.49 -8.60 8.83
C SER A 94 -19.30 -9.14 9.62
N ASN A 95 -18.10 -9.20 9.01
CA ASN A 95 -16.87 -9.65 9.65
C ASN A 95 -16.10 -8.51 10.35
N LEU A 96 -16.59 -7.28 10.32
CA LEU A 96 -15.89 -6.13 10.92
C LEU A 96 -15.53 -6.38 12.39
N ALA A 97 -16.51 -6.75 13.22
CA ALA A 97 -16.27 -6.95 14.65
C ALA A 97 -15.31 -8.14 14.95
N PRO A 98 -15.42 -9.31 14.31
CA PRO A 98 -14.41 -10.36 14.39
C PRO A 98 -13.01 -9.88 14.00
N PHE A 99 -12.86 -9.15 12.88
CA PHE A 99 -11.55 -8.69 12.41
C PHE A 99 -10.94 -7.64 13.34
N LEU A 100 -11.71 -6.70 13.86
CA LEU A 100 -11.21 -5.72 14.84
C LEU A 100 -10.72 -6.40 16.13
N LYS A 101 -11.33 -7.54 16.50
CA LYS A 101 -10.91 -8.32 17.68
C LYS A 101 -9.52 -8.94 17.51
N THR A 102 -9.16 -9.36 16.31
CA THR A 102 -7.83 -9.89 15.99
C THR A 102 -6.83 -8.79 15.66
N ALA A 103 -7.29 -7.74 14.96
CA ALA A 103 -6.44 -6.65 14.49
C ALA A 103 -5.78 -5.88 15.63
N LYS A 104 -6.54 -5.54 16.68
CA LYS A 104 -6.01 -4.72 17.78
C LYS A 104 -4.81 -5.36 18.49
N PRO A 105 -4.87 -6.62 18.99
CA PRO A 105 -3.70 -7.25 19.61
C PRO A 105 -2.53 -7.45 18.66
N PHE A 106 -2.78 -7.67 17.37
CA PHE A 106 -1.71 -7.79 16.37
C PHE A 106 -1.02 -6.44 16.14
N ALA A 107 -1.80 -5.36 15.97
CA ALA A 107 -1.29 -4.00 15.85
C ALA A 107 -0.46 -3.59 17.10
N GLU A 108 -0.96 -3.88 18.29
CA GLU A 108 -0.24 -3.64 19.55
C GLU A 108 1.10 -4.40 19.60
N ALA A 109 1.14 -5.65 19.14
CA ALA A 109 2.37 -6.45 19.09
C ALA A 109 3.40 -5.85 18.11
N LEU A 110 2.99 -5.41 16.92
CA LEU A 110 3.84 -4.72 15.94
C LEU A 110 4.37 -3.40 16.50
N HIS A 111 3.50 -2.53 17.01
CA HIS A 111 3.89 -1.22 17.56
C HIS A 111 4.77 -1.33 18.82
N LYS A 112 4.62 -2.40 19.59
CA LYS A 112 5.51 -2.70 20.72
C LYS A 112 6.92 -3.10 20.26
N ALA A 113 7.00 -3.86 19.16
CA ALA A 113 8.27 -4.31 18.60
C ALA A 113 8.99 -3.19 17.84
N ASP A 114 8.24 -2.39 17.08
CA ASP A 114 8.75 -1.23 16.34
C ASP A 114 7.68 -0.11 16.33
N PRO A 115 7.83 0.93 17.17
CA PRO A 115 6.84 2.00 17.31
C PRO A 115 6.74 2.90 16.07
N ASP A 116 7.69 2.84 15.14
CA ASP A 116 7.64 3.62 13.92
C ASP A 116 6.76 3.02 12.83
N ILE A 117 6.34 1.75 12.95
CA ILE A 117 5.51 1.11 11.92
C ILE A 117 4.16 1.84 11.78
N ILE A 118 3.79 2.15 10.54
CA ILE A 118 2.43 2.53 10.13
C ILE A 118 1.72 1.26 9.61
N LEU A 119 0.51 1.02 10.12
CA LEU A 119 -0.41 0.01 9.59
C LEU A 119 -1.50 0.70 8.79
N GLN A 120 -1.77 0.21 7.57
CA GLN A 120 -2.81 0.73 6.70
C GLN A 120 -3.99 -0.23 6.63
N ALA A 121 -5.20 0.28 6.81
CA ALA A 121 -6.44 -0.39 6.42
C ALA A 121 -6.86 0.03 5.01
N ALA A 122 -7.74 -0.76 4.38
CA ALA A 122 -8.35 -0.38 3.12
C ALA A 122 -9.88 -0.36 3.23
N GLU A 123 -10.46 0.72 2.73
CA GLU A 123 -11.89 0.95 2.53
C GLU A 123 -12.13 1.05 1.03
N PHE A 124 -12.69 0.01 0.46
CA PHE A 124 -12.84 -0.09 -0.98
C PHE A 124 -14.19 0.46 -1.47
N GLU A 125 -14.27 0.66 -2.77
CA GLU A 125 -15.43 1.09 -3.53
C GLU A 125 -16.52 0.01 -3.65
N ILE A 126 -16.78 -0.68 -2.56
CA ILE A 126 -17.81 -1.74 -2.48
C ILE A 126 -18.62 -1.62 -1.20
N VAL A 127 -19.91 -1.80 -1.34
CA VAL A 127 -20.86 -1.99 -0.24
C VAL A 127 -21.82 -3.10 -0.60
N THR A 128 -22.19 -3.93 0.39
CA THR A 128 -23.18 -5.00 0.21
C THR A 128 -24.34 -4.86 1.18
N THR A 129 -25.41 -5.63 0.95
CA THR A 129 -26.56 -5.69 1.87
C THR A 129 -26.18 -6.14 3.30
N ASN A 130 -24.95 -6.65 3.51
CA ASN A 130 -24.46 -7.01 4.85
C ASN A 130 -24.37 -5.80 5.81
N VAL A 131 -24.25 -4.57 5.30
CA VAL A 131 -24.26 -3.36 6.15
C VAL A 131 -25.55 -3.23 6.96
N GLU A 132 -26.66 -3.80 6.47
CA GLU A 132 -27.95 -3.77 7.15
C GLU A 132 -27.99 -4.61 8.45
N SER A 133 -26.95 -5.41 8.68
CA SER A 133 -26.74 -6.11 9.95
C SER A 133 -25.97 -5.31 11.00
N ILE A 134 -25.46 -4.13 10.64
CA ILE A 134 -24.56 -3.35 11.47
C ILE A 134 -25.29 -2.12 12.03
N PHE A 135 -25.41 -2.05 13.36
CA PHE A 135 -25.97 -0.89 14.03
C PHE A 135 -25.06 0.32 13.91
N ILE A 136 -25.66 1.49 13.64
CA ILE A 136 -24.93 2.76 13.61
C ILE A 136 -24.63 3.16 15.05
N PRO A 137 -23.34 3.30 15.44
CA PRO A 137 -23.02 3.75 16.78
C PRO A 137 -23.49 5.18 17.03
N GLU A 138 -23.88 5.50 18.27
CA GLU A 138 -24.32 6.84 18.68
C GLU A 138 -23.31 7.92 18.28
N ARG A 139 -22.00 7.65 18.44
CA ARG A 139 -20.93 8.58 18.04
C ARG A 139 -21.00 9.00 16.58
N VAL A 140 -21.41 8.08 15.68
CA VAL A 140 -21.54 8.36 14.24
C VAL A 140 -22.75 9.26 13.98
N LEU A 141 -23.88 8.95 14.62
CA LEU A 141 -25.08 9.79 14.51
C LEU A 141 -24.83 11.21 15.02
N VAL A 142 -24.17 11.34 16.17
CA VAL A 142 -23.78 12.65 16.75
C VAL A 142 -22.86 13.41 15.81
N GLU A 143 -21.82 12.76 15.29
CA GLU A 143 -20.83 13.37 14.38
C GLU A 143 -21.49 13.96 13.14
N PHE A 144 -22.50 13.31 12.59
CA PHE A 144 -23.22 13.75 11.39
C PHE A 144 -24.52 14.53 11.72
N GLY A 145 -24.75 14.90 12.97
CA GLY A 145 -25.93 15.67 13.39
C GLY A 145 -27.24 14.93 13.16
N GLN A 146 -27.23 13.61 13.21
CA GLN A 146 -28.41 12.78 13.00
C GLN A 146 -29.14 12.50 14.32
N PRO A 147 -30.47 12.30 14.28
CA PRO A 147 -31.23 11.89 15.45
C PRO A 147 -30.67 10.60 16.06
N LEU A 148 -30.62 10.54 17.40
CA LEU A 148 -30.22 9.33 18.12
C LEU A 148 -31.33 8.28 18.01
N THR A 149 -31.14 7.36 17.08
CA THR A 149 -32.07 6.25 16.80
C THR A 149 -31.32 4.92 16.81
N ASN A 150 -31.97 3.89 17.31
CA ASN A 150 -31.42 2.54 17.25
C ASN A 150 -31.74 1.93 15.87
N ARG A 151 -30.88 2.21 14.86
CA ARG A 151 -31.02 1.68 13.51
C ARG A 151 -29.71 1.13 12.97
N THR A 152 -29.79 0.30 11.98
CA THR A 152 -28.66 -0.19 11.18
C THR A 152 -28.37 0.76 10.03
N PHE A 153 -27.20 0.56 9.37
CA PHE A 153 -26.96 1.19 8.09
C PHE A 153 -27.97 0.71 7.03
N CYS A 154 -28.27 1.56 6.07
CA CYS A 154 -29.20 1.29 4.99
C CYS A 154 -28.45 1.18 3.66
N TYR A 155 -28.41 0.00 3.07
CA TYR A 155 -27.73 -0.26 1.79
C TYR A 155 -28.23 0.65 0.67
N GLU A 156 -29.54 0.75 0.50
CA GLU A 156 -30.19 1.53 -0.56
C GLU A 156 -29.86 3.04 -0.46
N ASP A 157 -29.66 3.56 0.76
CA ASP A 157 -29.32 4.96 0.98
C ASP A 157 -27.86 5.29 0.65
N MET A 158 -27.01 4.28 0.40
CA MET A 158 -25.62 4.45 -0.03
C MET A 158 -25.48 4.47 -1.55
N LEU A 159 -26.50 4.04 -2.30
CA LEU A 159 -26.41 3.81 -3.74
C LEU A 159 -26.66 5.10 -4.54
N TYR A 160 -26.17 5.10 -5.78
CA TYR A 160 -26.49 6.11 -6.76
C TYR A 160 -27.99 6.13 -7.05
N ALA A 161 -28.66 7.26 -6.86
CA ALA A 161 -30.10 7.42 -7.04
C ALA A 161 -30.60 7.08 -8.46
N ASN A 162 -29.73 7.18 -9.46
CA ASN A 162 -30.01 6.84 -10.86
C ASN A 162 -29.74 5.36 -11.18
N GLY A 163 -29.39 4.52 -10.21
CA GLY A 163 -29.05 3.12 -10.39
C GLY A 163 -27.66 2.86 -11.00
N HIS A 164 -26.82 3.87 -11.15
CA HIS A 164 -25.46 3.72 -11.66
C HIS A 164 -24.64 2.84 -10.71
N PHE A 165 -23.83 1.92 -11.23
CA PHE A 165 -22.98 1.00 -10.48
C PHE A 165 -23.70 0.07 -9.46
N VAL A 166 -25.04 -0.04 -9.53
CA VAL A 166 -25.77 -1.05 -8.74
C VAL A 166 -25.37 -2.45 -9.23
N ASN A 167 -25.05 -3.35 -8.30
CA ASN A 167 -24.55 -4.69 -8.60
C ASN A 167 -23.27 -4.74 -9.45
N HIS A 168 -22.48 -3.69 -9.42
CA HIS A 168 -21.23 -3.58 -10.20
C HIS A 168 -20.24 -4.72 -9.88
N TRP A 169 -20.16 -5.11 -8.62
CA TRP A 169 -19.24 -6.15 -8.13
C TRP A 169 -19.90 -7.53 -8.03
N GLY A 170 -21.17 -7.62 -8.33
CA GLY A 170 -21.99 -8.85 -8.23
C GLY A 170 -23.35 -8.59 -7.60
N SER A 171 -24.18 -9.62 -7.48
CA SER A 171 -25.50 -9.49 -6.86
C SER A 171 -25.38 -8.93 -5.44
N ASN A 172 -26.14 -7.88 -5.14
CA ASN A 172 -26.14 -7.18 -3.85
C ASN A 172 -24.78 -6.58 -3.44
N ALA A 173 -23.89 -6.33 -4.40
CA ALA A 173 -22.58 -5.73 -4.20
C ALA A 173 -22.38 -4.55 -5.19
N SER A 174 -22.49 -3.34 -4.69
CA SER A 174 -22.56 -2.09 -5.48
C SER A 174 -21.40 -1.16 -5.13
N VAL A 175 -21.16 -0.19 -6.02
CA VAL A 175 -20.30 0.95 -5.68
C VAL A 175 -21.13 1.99 -4.92
N PRO A 176 -20.71 2.41 -3.73
CA PRO A 176 -21.40 3.46 -2.97
C PRO A 176 -21.15 4.85 -3.57
N ASP A 177 -22.15 5.74 -3.47
CA ASP A 177 -22.09 7.12 -3.90
C ASP A 177 -21.63 8.03 -2.74
N MET A 178 -20.47 8.67 -2.83
CA MET A 178 -19.93 9.51 -1.76
C MET A 178 -20.74 10.79 -1.51
N SER A 179 -21.57 11.21 -2.46
CA SER A 179 -22.51 12.33 -2.25
C SER A 179 -23.60 11.99 -1.21
N ARG A 180 -23.82 10.69 -0.94
CA ARG A 180 -24.86 10.22 -0.01
C ARG A 180 -24.40 10.31 1.44
N LEU A 181 -25.28 10.77 2.32
CA LEU A 181 -24.97 10.89 3.75
C LEU A 181 -24.65 9.53 4.37
N GLU A 182 -25.43 8.50 4.03
CA GLU A 182 -25.27 7.17 4.59
C GLU A 182 -23.91 6.54 4.21
N THR A 183 -23.43 6.78 2.97
CA THR A 183 -22.09 6.39 2.53
C THR A 183 -21.01 7.07 3.37
N ARG A 184 -21.09 8.40 3.58
CA ARG A 184 -20.13 9.13 4.40
C ARG A 184 -20.10 8.65 5.85
N MET A 185 -21.27 8.35 6.41
CA MET A 185 -21.38 7.78 7.77
C MET A 185 -20.73 6.40 7.86
N TRP A 186 -20.90 5.57 6.83
CA TRP A 186 -20.31 4.25 6.76
C TRP A 186 -18.77 4.31 6.68
N PHE A 187 -18.21 5.08 5.76
CA PHE A 187 -16.76 5.24 5.61
C PHE A 187 -16.13 5.87 6.87
N TYR A 188 -16.77 6.89 7.44
CA TYR A 188 -16.31 7.44 8.72
C TYR A 188 -16.34 6.40 9.86
N PHE A 189 -17.38 5.58 9.93
CA PHE A 189 -17.49 4.52 10.93
C PHE A 189 -16.37 3.50 10.80
N LEU A 190 -16.07 3.05 9.58
CA LEU A 190 -14.96 2.13 9.31
C LEU A 190 -13.63 2.77 9.72
N ALA A 191 -13.34 3.97 9.21
CA ALA A 191 -12.11 4.71 9.51
C ALA A 191 -11.89 4.90 11.02
N ALA A 192 -12.91 5.36 11.73
CA ALA A 192 -12.83 5.53 13.19
C ALA A 192 -12.59 4.20 13.91
N SER A 193 -13.23 3.11 13.47
CA SER A 193 -13.04 1.78 14.04
C SER A 193 -11.62 1.24 13.79
N TYR A 194 -11.05 1.53 12.64
CA TYR A 194 -9.67 1.16 12.31
C TYR A 194 -8.65 1.97 13.12
N ILE A 195 -8.88 3.27 13.28
CA ILE A 195 -8.05 4.13 14.14
C ILE A 195 -8.05 3.60 15.58
N ASP A 196 -9.22 3.21 16.14
CA ASP A 196 -9.35 2.62 17.48
C ASP A 196 -8.61 1.28 17.61
N ALA A 197 -8.35 0.60 16.49
CA ALA A 197 -7.55 -0.64 16.44
C ALA A 197 -6.04 -0.40 16.26
N GLY A 198 -5.59 0.87 16.16
CA GLY A 198 -4.18 1.24 16.02
C GLY A 198 -3.73 1.49 14.57
N ILE A 199 -4.66 1.62 13.63
CA ILE A 199 -4.36 1.96 12.24
C ILE A 199 -4.04 3.45 12.12
N GLU A 200 -3.00 3.78 11.32
CA GLU A 200 -2.55 5.16 11.10
C GLU A 200 -2.52 5.54 9.61
N ALA A 201 -2.97 4.64 8.71
CA ALA A 201 -3.16 4.95 7.30
C ALA A 201 -4.44 4.30 6.77
N ILE A 202 -5.13 4.95 5.82
CA ILE A 202 -6.33 4.41 5.18
C ILE A 202 -6.25 4.60 3.68
N HIS A 203 -6.40 3.49 2.95
CA HIS A 203 -6.51 3.44 1.50
C HIS A 203 -7.99 3.39 1.09
N PHE A 204 -8.43 4.32 0.23
CA PHE A 204 -9.83 4.44 -0.19
C PHE A 204 -10.15 3.89 -1.58
N GLY A 205 -9.41 2.90 -2.06
CA GLY A 205 -9.70 2.21 -3.31
C GLY A 205 -9.84 3.13 -4.52
N GLN A 206 -10.73 2.77 -5.44
CA GLN A 206 -10.99 3.48 -6.70
C GLN A 206 -11.99 4.63 -6.48
N VAL A 207 -11.54 5.72 -5.86
CA VAL A 207 -12.39 6.89 -5.54
C VAL A 207 -13.14 7.46 -6.73
N GLY A 208 -12.60 7.32 -7.94
CA GLY A 208 -13.26 7.78 -9.17
C GLY A 208 -14.59 7.09 -9.47
N LEU A 209 -14.81 5.87 -8.98
CA LEU A 209 -16.09 5.19 -9.08
C LEU A 209 -17.14 5.76 -8.13
N MET A 210 -16.71 6.21 -6.94
CA MET A 210 -17.60 6.70 -5.88
C MET A 210 -17.92 8.21 -5.97
N ASP A 211 -17.25 8.92 -6.89
CA ASP A 211 -17.23 10.39 -6.99
C ASP A 211 -18.12 10.96 -8.11
N ASN A 212 -18.82 10.09 -8.87
CA ASN A 212 -19.54 10.53 -10.08
C ASN A 212 -20.67 11.55 -9.82
N ASN A 213 -21.24 11.59 -8.62
CA ASN A 213 -22.27 12.52 -8.20
C ASN A 213 -21.80 13.50 -7.12
N ASP A 214 -20.49 13.61 -6.89
CA ASP A 214 -19.91 14.43 -5.83
C ASP A 214 -19.14 15.64 -6.42
N PRO A 215 -19.86 16.69 -6.88
CA PRO A 215 -19.24 17.85 -7.50
C PRO A 215 -18.28 18.52 -6.52
N HIS A 216 -17.10 18.89 -7.00
CA HIS A 216 -16.04 19.47 -6.18
C HIS A 216 -15.60 18.56 -5.01
N HIS A 217 -15.85 17.26 -5.11
CA HIS A 217 -15.47 16.28 -4.08
C HIS A 217 -16.02 16.64 -2.67
N ALA A 218 -17.22 17.22 -2.60
CA ALA A 218 -17.76 17.78 -1.36
C ALA A 218 -18.00 16.70 -0.29
N GLY A 219 -18.49 15.53 -0.68
CA GLY A 219 -18.67 14.38 0.21
C GLY A 219 -17.36 13.83 0.71
N TRP A 220 -16.36 13.72 -0.18
CA TRP A 220 -15.00 13.30 0.20
C TRP A 220 -14.36 14.29 1.18
N LEU A 221 -14.46 15.60 0.91
CA LEU A 221 -13.93 16.64 1.80
C LEU A 221 -14.58 16.62 3.19
N ASP A 222 -15.90 16.44 3.26
CA ASP A 222 -16.64 16.32 4.53
C ASP A 222 -16.18 15.06 5.29
N MET A 223 -16.19 13.90 4.64
CA MET A 223 -15.84 12.63 5.26
C MET A 223 -14.37 12.61 5.73
N LEU A 224 -13.41 12.96 4.86
CA LEU A 224 -11.99 13.02 5.21
C LEU A 224 -11.69 14.04 6.31
N GLY A 225 -12.39 15.18 6.31
CA GLY A 225 -12.29 16.19 7.38
C GLY A 225 -12.64 15.62 8.76
N ARG A 226 -13.75 14.87 8.83
CA ARG A 226 -14.20 14.20 10.07
C ARG A 226 -13.25 13.09 10.50
N VAL A 227 -12.79 12.27 9.56
CA VAL A 227 -11.81 11.19 9.84
C VAL A 227 -10.52 11.77 10.42
N ARG A 228 -9.99 12.86 9.82
CA ARG A 228 -8.79 13.53 10.34
C ARG A 228 -9.00 14.16 11.70
N ALA A 229 -10.18 14.78 11.94
CA ALA A 229 -10.53 15.32 13.25
C ALA A 229 -10.61 14.21 14.32
N TYR A 230 -11.18 13.06 13.96
CA TYR A 230 -11.20 11.89 14.84
C TYR A 230 -9.78 11.37 15.12
N ALA A 231 -8.95 11.23 14.09
CA ALA A 231 -7.56 10.78 14.23
C ALA A 231 -6.73 11.71 15.11
N HIS A 232 -6.95 13.03 15.01
CA HIS A 232 -6.24 14.01 15.84
C HIS A 232 -6.51 13.80 17.35
N GLN A 233 -7.62 13.19 17.71
CA GLN A 233 -7.98 12.92 19.11
C GLN A 233 -7.67 11.48 19.55
N HIS A 234 -7.71 10.52 18.63
CA HIS A 234 -7.73 9.08 18.95
C HIS A 234 -6.57 8.29 18.38
N ALA A 235 -5.95 8.76 17.29
CA ALA A 235 -4.81 8.05 16.70
C ALA A 235 -3.55 8.19 17.57
N ARG A 236 -2.72 7.17 17.56
CA ARG A 236 -1.50 7.05 18.38
C ARG A 236 -0.52 8.23 18.20
N ARG A 237 -0.43 8.80 16.99
CA ARG A 237 0.40 9.97 16.64
C ARG A 237 -0.44 11.13 16.12
N HIS A 238 -1.70 11.23 16.55
CA HIS A 238 -2.65 12.32 16.25
C HIS A 238 -2.83 12.60 14.76
N LEU A 239 -2.58 11.61 13.90
CA LEU A 239 -2.69 11.69 12.46
C LEU A 239 -3.12 10.35 11.86
N VAL A 240 -3.93 10.41 10.81
CA VAL A 240 -4.12 9.31 9.87
C VAL A 240 -3.75 9.82 8.47
N VAL A 241 -2.86 9.12 7.77
CA VAL A 241 -2.53 9.43 6.38
C VAL A 241 -3.48 8.68 5.45
N CYS A 242 -4.00 9.37 4.45
CA CYS A 242 -5.01 8.84 3.54
C CYS A 242 -4.49 8.82 2.11
N ASP A 243 -4.78 7.74 1.39
CA ASP A 243 -4.48 7.60 -0.03
C ASP A 243 -5.63 6.95 -0.80
N ALA A 244 -5.54 6.98 -2.11
CA ALA A 244 -6.53 6.36 -2.98
C ALA A 244 -5.94 6.03 -4.35
N HIS A 245 -6.60 5.11 -5.08
CA HIS A 245 -6.36 4.93 -6.50
C HIS A 245 -6.91 6.12 -7.29
N THR A 246 -6.00 6.88 -7.92
CA THR A 246 -6.33 8.12 -8.62
C THR A 246 -5.82 8.10 -10.06
N PRO A 247 -6.54 7.48 -11.01
CA PRO A 247 -6.09 7.32 -12.40
C PRO A 247 -5.85 8.66 -13.11
N THR A 248 -6.44 9.75 -12.60
CA THR A 248 -6.21 11.12 -13.08
C THR A 248 -4.97 11.77 -12.50
N GLY A 249 -4.21 11.04 -11.66
CA GLY A 249 -3.01 11.54 -10.99
C GLY A 249 -3.27 12.27 -9.67
N GLY A 250 -4.51 12.34 -9.20
CA GLY A 250 -4.86 12.94 -7.91
C GLY A 250 -6.07 13.86 -7.94
N TYR A 251 -6.70 14.03 -6.78
CA TYR A 251 -7.81 14.95 -6.55
C TYR A 251 -7.31 16.22 -5.88
N VAL A 252 -7.58 17.34 -6.55
CA VAL A 252 -7.15 18.67 -6.12
C VAL A 252 -8.36 19.61 -6.17
N GLU A 253 -8.74 20.18 -5.04
CA GLU A 253 -9.80 21.18 -4.97
C GLU A 253 -9.22 22.50 -4.42
N ASN A 254 -9.41 23.59 -5.14
CA ASN A 254 -8.88 24.92 -4.80
C ASN A 254 -7.37 24.94 -4.44
N GLY A 255 -6.57 24.16 -5.19
CA GLY A 255 -5.11 24.03 -4.98
C GLY A 255 -4.71 23.16 -3.78
N ARG A 256 -5.66 22.50 -3.13
CA ARG A 256 -5.42 21.59 -2.01
C ARG A 256 -5.66 20.14 -2.43
N LEU A 257 -4.74 19.29 -2.06
CA LEU A 257 -4.84 17.84 -2.27
C LEU A 257 -5.81 17.24 -1.25
N LEU A 258 -6.63 16.27 -1.69
CA LEU A 258 -7.52 15.54 -0.80
C LEU A 258 -6.77 14.48 0.00
N PHE A 259 -5.77 13.86 -0.61
CA PHE A 259 -5.02 12.73 -0.05
C PHE A 259 -3.59 13.14 0.31
N ASP A 260 -2.97 12.39 1.23
CA ASP A 260 -1.62 12.63 1.73
C ASP A 260 -0.54 12.07 0.78
N PHE A 261 -0.86 10.99 0.07
CA PHE A 261 -0.11 10.41 -1.04
C PHE A 261 -1.08 9.71 -2.00
N HIS A 262 -0.59 9.23 -3.16
CA HIS A 262 -1.41 8.44 -4.08
C HIS A 262 -0.93 7.00 -4.13
N SER A 263 -1.80 6.09 -4.57
CA SER A 263 -1.44 4.71 -4.87
C SER A 263 -1.99 4.30 -6.23
N PHE A 264 -1.30 3.41 -6.90
CA PHE A 264 -1.76 2.89 -8.19
C PHE A 264 -1.12 1.54 -8.53
N PRO A 265 -1.75 0.70 -9.36
CA PRO A 265 -1.12 -0.51 -9.89
C PRO A 265 0.11 -0.21 -10.75
N LEU A 266 1.06 -1.17 -10.78
CA LEU A 266 2.29 -1.09 -11.58
C LEU A 266 2.01 -0.95 -13.07
N ARG A 267 0.99 -1.62 -13.60
CA ARG A 267 0.66 -1.72 -15.04
C ARG A 267 1.80 -2.33 -15.84
N ILE A 268 2.02 -3.62 -15.59
CA ILE A 268 3.11 -4.39 -16.19
C ILE A 268 2.76 -4.75 -17.64
N THR A 269 3.65 -4.41 -18.57
CA THR A 269 3.50 -4.73 -19.99
C THR A 269 4.10 -6.09 -20.31
N ALA A 270 3.35 -6.96 -20.99
CA ALA A 270 3.81 -8.27 -21.42
C ALA A 270 4.87 -8.14 -22.55
N VAL A 271 5.96 -8.90 -22.44
CA VAL A 271 6.96 -9.04 -23.51
C VAL A 271 6.55 -10.19 -24.43
N ILE A 272 6.31 -9.90 -25.71
CA ILE A 272 5.85 -10.90 -26.68
C ILE A 272 6.79 -12.12 -26.70
N ASN A 273 6.20 -13.32 -26.69
CA ASN A 273 6.90 -14.61 -26.68
C ASN A 273 7.80 -14.88 -25.45
N ARG A 274 7.65 -14.10 -24.38
CA ARG A 274 8.43 -14.26 -23.14
C ARG A 274 7.50 -14.17 -21.91
N PRO A 275 6.79 -15.25 -21.55
CA PRO A 275 5.72 -15.20 -20.55
C PRO A 275 6.17 -14.84 -19.12
N TYR A 276 7.46 -15.02 -18.80
CA TYR A 276 8.02 -14.65 -17.51
C TYR A 276 8.76 -13.30 -17.53
N GLN A 277 8.63 -12.54 -18.64
CA GLN A 277 9.19 -11.20 -18.75
C GLN A 277 8.09 -10.17 -18.88
N GLY A 278 8.15 -9.18 -18.02
CA GLY A 278 7.33 -7.98 -18.06
C GLY A 278 8.21 -6.75 -18.00
N ILE A 279 7.74 -5.66 -18.56
CA ILE A 279 8.41 -4.36 -18.49
C ILE A 279 7.47 -3.30 -17.95
N LEU A 280 8.02 -2.29 -17.32
CA LEU A 280 7.30 -1.09 -16.92
C LEU A 280 7.50 0.00 -17.96
N GLN A 281 6.46 0.80 -18.20
CA GLN A 281 6.47 1.88 -19.20
C GLN A 281 5.67 3.08 -18.69
N THR A 282 6.18 4.27 -18.89
CA THR A 282 5.39 5.50 -18.71
C THR A 282 4.29 5.58 -19.74
N GLY A 283 3.08 5.94 -19.31
CA GLY A 283 1.92 6.08 -20.21
C GLY A 283 1.32 4.76 -20.71
N TYR A 284 1.77 3.62 -20.19
CA TYR A 284 1.09 2.35 -20.48
C TYR A 284 -0.22 2.28 -19.71
N ALA A 285 -1.30 1.99 -20.43
CA ALA A 285 -2.66 1.99 -19.87
C ALA A 285 -2.94 3.30 -19.11
N ASP A 286 -3.36 3.19 -17.85
CA ASP A 286 -3.67 4.30 -16.95
C ASP A 286 -2.59 4.52 -15.89
N SER A 287 -1.37 3.99 -16.07
CA SER A 287 -0.27 4.10 -15.11
C SER A 287 -0.03 5.53 -14.63
N ILE A 288 0.35 5.68 -13.35
CA ILE A 288 0.49 6.99 -12.70
C ILE A 288 1.87 7.65 -12.92
N PHE A 289 2.87 6.92 -13.44
CA PHE A 289 4.23 7.42 -13.59
C PHE A 289 4.31 8.78 -14.30
N LYS A 290 4.93 9.77 -13.64
CA LYS A 290 5.06 11.17 -14.08
C LYS A 290 3.72 11.92 -14.25
N ARG A 291 2.65 11.43 -13.63
CA ARG A 291 1.31 12.02 -13.74
C ARG A 291 0.74 12.47 -12.40
N SER A 292 1.46 12.21 -11.29
CA SER A 292 1.01 12.63 -9.96
C SER A 292 0.87 14.14 -9.90
N LYS A 293 -0.33 14.64 -9.54
CA LYS A 293 -0.62 16.06 -9.36
C LYS A 293 -0.07 16.54 -8.03
N GLY A 294 0.21 17.84 -7.94
CA GLY A 294 0.62 18.51 -6.74
C GLY A 294 -0.41 19.48 -6.22
N GLY A 295 -0.07 20.11 -5.12
CA GLY A 295 -0.92 21.05 -4.38
C GLY A 295 -0.47 21.21 -2.94
N ILE A 296 -1.31 21.79 -2.10
CA ILE A 296 -1.10 21.86 -0.65
C ILE A 296 -1.66 20.57 -0.04
N THR A 297 -0.82 19.80 0.64
CA THR A 297 -1.22 18.55 1.30
C THR A 297 -2.05 18.79 2.55
N PRO A 298 -2.75 17.78 3.08
CA PRO A 298 -3.43 17.85 4.36
C PRO A 298 -2.51 18.23 5.53
N SER A 299 -1.25 17.82 5.50
CA SER A 299 -0.21 18.21 6.47
C SER A 299 0.37 19.61 6.25
N GLY A 300 -0.08 20.36 5.23
CA GLY A 300 0.20 21.79 5.05
C GLY A 300 1.42 22.13 4.19
N TRP A 301 2.23 21.18 3.73
CA TRP A 301 3.32 21.45 2.80
C TRP A 301 2.85 21.41 1.34
N SER A 302 3.55 22.13 0.47
CA SER A 302 3.23 22.21 -0.96
C SER A 302 4.19 21.37 -1.80
N CYS A 303 3.70 20.81 -2.91
CA CYS A 303 4.51 20.11 -3.88
C CYS A 303 3.99 20.33 -5.30
N GLU A 304 4.86 20.17 -6.28
CA GLU A 304 4.50 20.12 -7.70
C GLU A 304 3.94 18.74 -8.07
N HIS A 305 4.53 17.69 -7.50
CA HIS A 305 4.09 16.31 -7.64
C HIS A 305 4.05 15.64 -6.27
N LEU A 306 2.90 15.06 -5.93
CA LEU A 306 2.73 14.33 -4.68
C LEU A 306 3.44 12.98 -4.74
N PRO A 307 4.15 12.54 -3.69
CA PRO A 307 4.65 11.17 -3.59
C PRO A 307 3.55 10.13 -3.76
N TYR A 308 3.89 8.98 -4.31
CA TYR A 308 2.95 7.89 -4.52
C TYR A 308 3.61 6.52 -4.42
N ILE A 309 2.81 5.49 -4.14
CA ILE A 309 3.21 4.09 -4.24
C ILE A 309 2.61 3.45 -5.48
N VAL A 310 3.33 2.47 -6.03
CA VAL A 310 2.81 1.54 -7.02
C VAL A 310 2.90 0.12 -6.49
N GLU A 311 1.87 -0.69 -6.75
CA GLU A 311 1.70 -2.01 -6.18
C GLU A 311 1.37 -3.07 -7.22
N PHE A 312 1.52 -4.34 -6.83
CA PHE A 312 1.01 -5.47 -7.59
C PHE A 312 -0.49 -5.62 -7.37
N ASP A 313 -1.29 -5.46 -8.42
CA ASP A 313 -2.75 -5.49 -8.32
C ASP A 313 -3.35 -6.88 -8.58
N ASN A 314 -4.59 -7.07 -8.12
CA ASN A 314 -5.44 -8.24 -8.41
C ASN A 314 -6.44 -7.99 -9.54
N PHE A 315 -6.47 -6.80 -10.12
CA PHE A 315 -7.33 -6.53 -11.26
C PHE A 315 -6.74 -7.18 -12.51
N GLY A 316 -7.50 -8.08 -13.13
CA GLY A 316 -7.00 -8.81 -14.29
C GLY A 316 -7.95 -9.88 -14.82
N SER A 317 -7.60 -10.40 -16.01
CA SER A 317 -8.26 -11.51 -16.65
C SER A 317 -7.79 -12.86 -16.05
N HIS A 318 -8.65 -13.87 -16.15
CA HIS A 318 -8.32 -15.25 -15.83
C HIS A 318 -8.02 -16.10 -17.07
N ASN A 319 -7.65 -15.47 -18.18
CA ASN A 319 -7.29 -16.16 -19.44
C ASN A 319 -5.78 -16.19 -19.64
N PRO A 320 -5.08 -17.13 -18.97
CA PRO A 320 -3.63 -17.23 -19.05
C PRO A 320 -3.12 -17.59 -20.44
N GLY A 321 -1.93 -17.12 -20.79
CA GLY A 321 -1.16 -17.62 -21.91
C GLY A 321 -1.19 -16.79 -23.18
N LYS A 322 -1.84 -15.61 -23.19
CA LYS A 322 -1.79 -14.70 -24.35
C LYS A 322 -1.44 -13.28 -23.91
N PRO A 323 -0.48 -12.61 -24.56
CA PRO A 323 -0.32 -11.16 -24.40
C PRO A 323 -1.64 -10.51 -24.76
N SER A 324 -2.18 -9.70 -23.85
CA SER A 324 -3.43 -9.00 -24.10
C SER A 324 -3.13 -7.54 -24.42
N ALA A 325 -3.99 -6.90 -25.21
CA ALA A 325 -3.97 -5.44 -25.41
C ALA A 325 -4.48 -4.67 -24.17
N SER A 326 -4.93 -5.38 -23.17
CA SER A 326 -5.41 -4.92 -21.87
C SER A 326 -4.23 -4.84 -20.87
N PRO A 327 -4.34 -4.09 -19.76
CA PRO A 327 -3.30 -4.01 -18.74
C PRO A 327 -2.98 -5.34 -18.03
N PHE A 328 -3.49 -6.47 -18.53
CA PHE A 328 -3.31 -7.81 -17.96
C PHE A 328 -2.07 -8.48 -18.52
N ILE A 329 -1.06 -8.63 -17.69
CA ILE A 329 0.17 -9.28 -18.11
C ILE A 329 -0.03 -10.76 -18.41
N TRP A 330 0.16 -11.16 -19.67
CA TRP A 330 -0.05 -12.54 -20.12
C TRP A 330 -1.43 -13.13 -19.74
N GLY A 331 -2.45 -12.27 -19.63
CA GLY A 331 -3.81 -12.65 -19.25
C GLY A 331 -4.02 -12.88 -17.75
N TRP A 332 -3.03 -12.56 -16.92
CA TRP A 332 -3.10 -12.59 -15.47
C TRP A 332 -3.23 -11.19 -14.86
N ASP A 333 -3.70 -11.11 -13.64
CA ASP A 333 -3.41 -9.96 -12.78
C ASP A 333 -1.91 -9.94 -12.41
N GLU A 334 -1.43 -8.79 -11.94
CA GLU A 334 0.00 -8.53 -11.75
C GLU A 334 0.61 -9.45 -10.69
N ILE A 335 -0.06 -9.60 -9.53
CA ILE A 335 0.48 -10.44 -8.44
C ILE A 335 0.43 -11.92 -8.78
N THR A 336 -0.59 -12.39 -9.50
CA THR A 336 -0.68 -13.79 -9.93
C THR A 336 0.41 -14.10 -10.96
N TRP A 337 0.63 -13.22 -11.96
CA TRP A 337 1.75 -13.37 -12.89
C TRP A 337 3.09 -13.41 -12.15
N PHE A 338 3.31 -12.47 -11.23
CA PHE A 338 4.54 -12.41 -10.44
C PHE A 338 4.77 -13.69 -9.64
N ALA A 339 3.76 -14.21 -8.95
CA ALA A 339 3.83 -15.44 -8.19
C ALA A 339 4.11 -16.67 -9.05
N LEU A 340 3.54 -16.77 -10.27
CA LEU A 340 3.73 -17.87 -11.19
C LEU A 340 5.05 -17.80 -11.96
N THR A 341 5.73 -16.66 -11.94
CA THR A 341 7.08 -16.53 -12.54
C THR A 341 8.09 -17.35 -11.72
N PRO A 342 8.99 -18.11 -12.37
CA PRO A 342 10.02 -18.89 -11.66
C PRO A 342 10.81 -18.02 -10.67
N GLU A 343 11.25 -18.60 -9.55
CA GLU A 343 11.82 -17.86 -8.41
C GLU A 343 12.98 -16.93 -8.79
N ALA A 344 13.92 -17.40 -9.60
CA ALA A 344 15.08 -16.60 -10.00
C ALA A 344 14.66 -15.39 -10.85
N GLU A 345 13.78 -15.62 -11.84
CA GLU A 345 13.25 -14.57 -12.73
C GLU A 345 12.37 -13.59 -11.94
N ARG A 346 11.54 -14.09 -11.02
CA ARG A 346 10.69 -13.29 -10.15
C ARG A 346 11.51 -12.33 -9.28
N ASN A 347 12.54 -12.85 -8.62
CA ASN A 347 13.41 -12.06 -7.76
C ASN A 347 14.27 -11.06 -8.57
N ALA A 348 14.74 -11.45 -9.76
CA ALA A 348 15.42 -10.52 -10.67
C ALA A 348 14.46 -9.41 -11.17
N TRP A 349 13.21 -9.78 -11.49
CA TRP A 349 12.21 -8.81 -11.92
C TRP A 349 11.85 -7.81 -10.82
N LEU A 350 11.75 -8.24 -9.56
CA LEU A 350 11.50 -7.32 -8.44
C LEU A 350 12.61 -6.27 -8.30
N ARG A 351 13.89 -6.66 -8.48
CA ARG A 351 15.02 -5.71 -8.50
C ARG A 351 14.92 -4.75 -9.69
N TYR A 352 14.55 -5.26 -10.87
CA TYR A 352 14.30 -4.42 -12.04
C TYR A 352 13.20 -3.40 -11.76
N ALA A 353 12.04 -3.83 -11.25
CA ALA A 353 10.90 -2.96 -10.98
C ALA A 353 11.26 -1.87 -9.97
N TRP A 354 11.95 -2.21 -8.89
CA TRP A 354 12.41 -1.25 -7.89
C TRP A 354 13.30 -0.17 -8.50
N ASN A 355 14.33 -0.57 -9.24
CA ASN A 355 15.26 0.38 -9.87
C ASN A 355 14.53 1.23 -10.93
N TRP A 356 13.70 0.60 -11.75
CA TRP A 356 12.96 1.30 -12.81
C TRP A 356 12.03 2.38 -12.27
N VAL A 357 11.27 2.08 -11.20
CA VAL A 357 10.39 3.07 -10.55
C VAL A 357 11.20 4.25 -10.04
N LYS A 358 12.25 3.99 -9.28
CA LYS A 358 13.12 5.00 -8.70
C LYS A 358 13.80 5.89 -9.76
N ASP A 359 14.30 5.28 -10.84
CA ASP A 359 15.01 5.99 -11.91
C ASP A 359 14.05 6.77 -12.83
N THR A 360 12.79 6.31 -12.93
CA THR A 360 11.81 6.91 -13.84
C THR A 360 11.10 8.10 -13.23
N ASP A 361 10.70 8.01 -11.96
CA ASP A 361 9.98 9.08 -11.26
C ASP A 361 10.41 9.15 -9.79
N PRO A 362 11.09 10.22 -9.37
CA PRO A 362 11.57 10.36 -7.99
C PRO A 362 10.44 10.46 -6.95
N ASN A 363 9.18 10.70 -7.38
CA ASN A 363 8.03 10.72 -6.48
C ASN A 363 7.39 9.33 -6.32
N GLY A 364 7.80 8.34 -7.14
CA GLY A 364 7.26 6.99 -7.14
C GLY A 364 8.04 6.05 -6.23
N HIS A 365 7.32 5.23 -5.48
CA HIS A 365 7.87 4.19 -4.62
C HIS A 365 7.21 2.85 -4.96
N LEU A 366 8.00 1.79 -5.09
CA LEU A 366 7.46 0.44 -5.26
C LEU A 366 7.07 -0.11 -3.88
N GLU A 367 5.79 -0.42 -3.70
CA GLU A 367 5.34 -1.19 -2.55
C GLU A 367 5.72 -2.67 -2.75
N MET A 368 6.53 -3.21 -1.86
CA MET A 368 6.97 -4.60 -1.96
C MET A 368 5.79 -5.56 -1.75
N PRO A 369 5.71 -6.67 -2.50
CA PRO A 369 4.67 -7.67 -2.28
C PRO A 369 5.01 -8.51 -1.05
N GLY A 370 4.19 -8.44 -0.01
CA GLY A 370 4.28 -9.26 1.22
C GLY A 370 3.36 -10.46 1.18
N SER A 371 2.04 -10.21 1.15
CA SER A 371 1.04 -11.26 0.94
C SER A 371 -0.12 -10.75 0.10
N ARG A 372 -0.68 -11.65 -0.73
CA ARG A 372 -1.88 -11.34 -1.51
C ARG A 372 -2.58 -12.60 -2.01
N VAL A 373 -3.91 -12.53 -2.16
CA VAL A 373 -4.69 -13.60 -2.80
C VAL A 373 -4.29 -13.72 -4.28
N LEU A 374 -4.21 -14.95 -4.78
CA LEU A 374 -3.90 -15.26 -6.18
C LEU A 374 -5.15 -15.74 -6.91
N ARG A 375 -5.26 -15.38 -8.17
CA ARG A 375 -6.36 -15.77 -9.05
C ARG A 375 -5.89 -16.80 -10.09
N THR A 376 -5.45 -17.96 -9.63
CA THR A 376 -4.91 -19.02 -10.49
C THR A 376 -6.00 -19.76 -11.28
N GLY A 377 -7.27 -19.48 -11.05
CA GLY A 377 -8.42 -20.04 -11.78
C GLY A 377 -8.73 -21.51 -11.48
N ASN A 378 -7.75 -22.28 -11.10
CA ASN A 378 -7.88 -23.70 -10.72
C ASN A 378 -7.41 -23.87 -9.28
N ARG A 379 -8.17 -24.63 -8.50
CA ARG A 379 -7.80 -24.96 -7.10
C ARG A 379 -6.48 -25.76 -6.98
N GLU A 380 -5.85 -26.12 -8.07
CA GLU A 380 -4.59 -26.87 -8.12
C GLU A 380 -3.33 -25.99 -7.96
N GLY A 381 -3.44 -24.66 -8.15
CA GLY A 381 -2.32 -23.72 -7.98
C GLY A 381 -2.30 -23.08 -6.58
N PRO A 382 -1.24 -22.33 -6.26
CA PRO A 382 -1.19 -21.56 -5.02
C PRO A 382 -2.33 -20.54 -4.99
N GLN A 383 -3.01 -20.43 -3.84
CA GLN A 383 -4.14 -19.49 -3.65
C GLN A 383 -3.69 -18.17 -3.03
N TRP A 384 -2.52 -18.17 -2.41
CA TRP A 384 -1.91 -17.00 -1.78
C TRP A 384 -0.45 -16.88 -2.14
N TYR A 385 0.00 -15.67 -2.32
CA TYR A 385 1.40 -15.29 -2.37
C TYR A 385 1.85 -14.90 -0.95
N TRP A 386 3.02 -15.40 -0.56
CA TRP A 386 3.72 -15.05 0.68
C TRP A 386 5.18 -14.78 0.34
N ALA A 387 5.67 -13.56 0.61
CA ALA A 387 7.08 -13.22 0.38
C ALA A 387 8.04 -14.03 1.26
N ASN A 388 7.52 -14.60 2.35
CA ASN A 388 8.27 -15.36 3.35
C ASN A 388 9.19 -16.41 2.73
N THR A 389 10.32 -16.61 3.38
CA THR A 389 11.20 -17.75 3.11
C THR A 389 10.48 -19.05 3.45
N ARG A 390 10.55 -20.03 2.53
CA ARG A 390 9.89 -21.33 2.70
C ARG A 390 10.45 -22.05 3.93
N SER A 391 9.58 -22.40 4.86
CA SER A 391 9.91 -22.96 6.15
C SER A 391 8.75 -23.80 6.71
N ALA A 392 8.94 -24.41 7.89
CA ALA A 392 7.85 -25.07 8.60
C ALA A 392 6.73 -24.08 8.99
N ALA A 393 7.07 -22.82 9.26
CA ALA A 393 6.11 -21.76 9.59
C ALA A 393 5.38 -21.22 8.35
N CYS A 394 6.02 -21.22 7.20
CA CYS A 394 5.44 -20.82 5.91
C CYS A 394 5.81 -21.82 4.81
N PRO A 395 5.16 -23.00 4.73
CA PRO A 395 5.50 -24.05 3.77
C PRO A 395 5.35 -23.65 2.30
N ASN A 396 4.44 -22.70 2.04
CA ASN A 396 4.13 -22.18 0.71
C ASN A 396 4.80 -20.84 0.43
N GLY A 397 5.82 -20.45 1.19
CA GLY A 397 6.58 -19.23 0.98
C GLY A 397 7.26 -19.18 -0.39
N PHE A 398 7.36 -18.00 -0.97
CA PHE A 398 7.90 -17.76 -2.30
C PHE A 398 9.38 -17.35 -2.30
N ASN A 399 10.04 -17.30 -1.14
CA ASN A 399 11.46 -16.94 -1.00
C ASN A 399 11.82 -15.55 -1.57
N THR A 400 10.92 -14.57 -1.45
CA THR A 400 11.17 -13.21 -1.94
C THR A 400 11.72 -12.30 -0.83
N GLU A 401 11.59 -12.71 0.42
CA GLU A 401 12.00 -11.97 1.61
C GLU A 401 13.45 -11.48 1.56
N GLU A 402 14.40 -12.38 1.23
CA GLU A 402 15.83 -12.01 1.14
C GLU A 402 16.08 -11.00 0.03
N THR A 403 15.36 -11.11 -1.10
CA THR A 403 15.44 -10.13 -2.18
C THR A 403 14.99 -8.75 -1.74
N ILE A 404 13.92 -8.66 -0.96
CA ILE A 404 13.46 -7.38 -0.39
C ILE A 404 14.53 -6.78 0.53
N LYS A 405 15.10 -7.59 1.43
CA LYS A 405 16.19 -7.15 2.32
C LYS A 405 17.39 -6.61 1.56
N GLU A 406 17.84 -7.33 0.53
CA GLU A 406 18.98 -6.93 -0.29
C GLU A 406 18.72 -5.63 -1.09
N ILE A 407 17.53 -5.48 -1.67
CA ILE A 407 17.11 -4.24 -2.34
C ILE A 407 17.19 -3.07 -1.38
N TRP A 408 16.61 -3.19 -0.21
CA TRP A 408 16.58 -2.10 0.77
C TRP A 408 17.93 -1.83 1.44
N ALA A 409 18.79 -2.84 1.57
CA ALA A 409 20.16 -2.68 2.06
C ALA A 409 21.05 -1.95 1.04
N ALA A 410 20.86 -2.21 -0.25
CA ALA A 410 21.65 -1.59 -1.32
C ALA A 410 21.45 -0.06 -1.41
N GLU A 411 20.29 0.48 -1.00
CA GLU A 411 20.05 1.92 -0.95
C GLU A 411 20.94 2.69 0.04
N HIS A 412 21.57 2.01 0.99
CA HIS A 412 22.46 2.63 1.99
C HIS A 412 23.91 2.69 1.53
N LEU A 413 24.24 2.14 0.36
CA LEU A 413 25.59 2.21 -0.21
C LEU A 413 25.70 3.51 -1.00
N PRO A 414 26.74 4.37 -0.76
CA PRO A 414 26.98 5.53 -1.60
C PRO A 414 27.20 5.08 -3.04
N ASP A 415 26.62 5.82 -3.99
CA ASP A 415 26.75 5.59 -5.43
C ASP A 415 28.22 5.35 -5.81
N GLY A 416 28.58 4.13 -6.16
CA GLY A 416 29.93 3.85 -6.57
C GLY A 416 30.46 2.42 -6.54
N LYS A 417 29.62 1.39 -6.44
CA LYS A 417 30.05 0.01 -6.80
C LYS A 417 28.82 -0.89 -7.04
N ALA A 418 28.23 -0.77 -8.21
CA ALA A 418 27.55 -1.91 -8.77
C ALA A 418 28.64 -2.94 -9.13
N SER A 419 28.80 -3.98 -8.34
CA SER A 419 29.61 -5.14 -8.73
C SER A 419 28.89 -5.81 -9.89
N VAL A 420 29.41 -5.62 -11.08
CA VAL A 420 29.10 -6.43 -12.24
C VAL A 420 29.52 -7.86 -11.88
N VAL A 421 28.58 -8.70 -11.55
CA VAL A 421 28.79 -10.15 -11.55
C VAL A 421 28.58 -10.59 -12.99
N ASN A 422 29.70 -10.98 -13.61
CA ASN A 422 29.76 -11.60 -14.93
C ASN A 422 29.01 -12.94 -14.98
#